data_023de655634d5a41a234e2ced52ab213
#
_entry.id   023de655634d5a41a234e2ced52ab213
#
_cell.length_a   1.000
_cell.length_b   1.000
_cell.length_c   1.000
_cell.angle_alpha   90.00
_cell.angle_beta   90.00
_cell.angle_gamma   90.00
#
_symmetry.space_group_name_H-M   'P 1'
#
loop_
_entity.id
_entity.type
_entity.pdbx_description
1 polymer ?
#
loop_
_entity_poly.entity_id
_entity_poly.type
_entity_poly.pdbx_seq_one_letter_code
_entity_poly.pdbx_strand_id
1 'polypeptide(L)'
;MRHALKLLLLSLVLAATVDGLAWAGFDEALKAYQAKDFSTALSEARRAAGAGDPRSSLLLGAMYQAGQGVEADQTQAVSHYETAAKGGVIGAFSKLAQAYSRGAGVARDREKALAYARRAAQLGDLEGTFFLSVILTAEYLGYLDPGGKPDDKKYWQLAGRPLSERGIDTEARDALYWSADKGYPLAMMTMALNMGGSIGDGNRKRMQALIDKMPNNSYPALQNYGRISKHMDTLGDSFTSPQLFFDAQAQQMVAAMLQTCGLRDRKEMDKLPMPKLIATKITKPVSNAVYLPSKVAGYDRAYLIAGDWEEGWTYTGCDKTATVTIKFTADGLGGARIVSEQTMKGR
;
A
#
# COMPACT_ATOMS: atom_id res chain seq x y z
N MET A 1 -63.62 8.89 8.93
CA MET A 1 -62.67 8.84 7.86
C MET A 1 -61.94 10.17 7.58
N ARG A 2 -62.55 11.34 7.55
CA ARG A 2 -61.87 12.64 7.24
C ARG A 2 -60.89 13.10 8.32
N HIS A 3 -61.02 12.72 9.59
CA HIS A 3 -60.08 13.10 10.67
C HIS A 3 -58.81 12.24 10.68
N ALA A 4 -58.93 10.94 10.36
CA ALA A 4 -57.77 10.04 10.27
C ALA A 4 -56.85 10.41 9.09
N LEU A 5 -57.43 10.84 7.96
CA LEU A 5 -56.67 11.28 6.81
C LEU A 5 -55.92 12.60 7.03
N LYS A 6 -56.49 13.53 7.82
CA LYS A 6 -55.82 14.77 8.22
C LYS A 6 -54.65 14.54 9.17
N LEU A 7 -54.80 13.59 10.10
CA LEU A 7 -53.68 13.20 10.99
C LEU A 7 -52.55 12.50 10.28
N LEU A 8 -52.87 11.65 9.27
CA LEU A 8 -51.88 10.99 8.44
C LEU A 8 -51.14 11.98 7.52
N LEU A 9 -51.83 12.95 6.95
CA LEU A 9 -51.21 14.01 6.13
C LEU A 9 -50.40 14.98 7.00
N LEU A 10 -50.77 15.27 8.23
CA LEU A 10 -50.01 16.10 9.15
C LEU A 10 -48.75 15.40 9.59
N SER A 11 -48.78 14.08 9.84
CA SER A 11 -47.57 13.29 10.18
C SER A 11 -46.59 13.15 9.01
N LEU A 12 -47.10 13.00 7.75
CA LEU A 12 -46.25 12.98 6.56
C LEU A 12 -45.59 14.34 6.29
N VAL A 13 -46.32 15.46 6.49
CA VAL A 13 -45.74 16.80 6.33
C VAL A 13 -44.73 17.11 7.45
N LEU A 14 -44.95 16.66 8.69
CA LEU A 14 -43.99 16.82 9.77
C LEU A 14 -42.74 15.98 9.56
N ALA A 15 -42.86 14.74 9.03
CA ALA A 15 -41.71 13.91 8.70
C ALA A 15 -40.85 14.53 7.57
N ALA A 16 -41.50 15.03 6.52
CA ALA A 16 -40.81 15.69 5.42
C ALA A 16 -40.10 17.02 5.82
N THR A 17 -40.65 17.73 6.81
CA THR A 17 -40.02 18.96 7.30
C THR A 17 -38.86 18.68 8.27
N VAL A 18 -38.90 17.59 9.03
CA VAL A 18 -37.81 17.18 9.92
C VAL A 18 -36.62 16.70 9.11
N ASP A 19 -36.84 15.89 8.07
CA ASP A 19 -35.79 15.45 7.17
C ASP A 19 -35.13 16.65 6.46
N GLY A 20 -35.92 17.61 5.95
CA GLY A 20 -35.40 18.80 5.28
C GLY A 20 -34.57 19.72 6.19
N LEU A 21 -34.95 19.85 7.48
CA LEU A 21 -34.21 20.65 8.45
C LEU A 21 -32.90 19.97 8.90
N ALA A 22 -32.91 18.64 9.02
CA ALA A 22 -31.71 17.88 9.36
C ALA A 22 -30.67 17.98 8.22
N TRP A 23 -31.09 17.88 6.97
CA TRP A 23 -30.20 17.98 5.81
C TRP A 23 -29.62 19.39 5.66
N ALA A 24 -30.39 20.45 5.85
CA ALA A 24 -29.90 21.83 5.85
C ALA A 24 -28.81 22.06 6.90
N GLY A 25 -28.97 21.51 8.09
CA GLY A 25 -28.01 21.69 9.19
C GLY A 25 -26.67 21.01 8.97
N PHE A 26 -26.62 19.87 8.28
CA PHE A 26 -25.34 19.25 7.90
C PHE A 26 -24.57 20.11 6.88
N ASP A 27 -25.23 20.63 5.88
CA ASP A 27 -24.57 21.42 4.82
C ASP A 27 -23.99 22.71 5.40
N GLU A 28 -24.69 23.36 6.35
CA GLU A 28 -24.20 24.50 7.10
C GLU A 28 -23.00 24.16 7.97
N ALA A 29 -23.07 23.03 8.70
CA ALA A 29 -21.95 22.54 9.52
C ALA A 29 -20.71 22.25 8.64
N LEU A 30 -20.91 21.60 7.51
CA LEU A 30 -19.80 21.27 6.58
C LEU A 30 -19.18 22.53 5.97
N LYS A 31 -19.99 23.52 5.59
CA LYS A 31 -19.52 24.82 5.07
C LYS A 31 -18.69 25.55 6.12
N ALA A 32 -19.16 25.62 7.36
CA ALA A 32 -18.42 26.24 8.46
C ALA A 32 -17.11 25.49 8.75
N TYR A 33 -17.14 24.15 8.73
CA TYR A 33 -15.95 23.32 8.91
C TYR A 33 -14.89 23.58 7.82
N GLN A 34 -15.30 23.65 6.56
CA GLN A 34 -14.41 23.98 5.43
C GLN A 34 -13.83 25.39 5.54
N ALA A 35 -14.61 26.34 6.07
CA ALA A 35 -14.15 27.69 6.38
C ALA A 35 -13.26 27.77 7.62
N LYS A 36 -13.02 26.66 8.33
CA LYS A 36 -12.31 26.54 9.61
C LYS A 36 -12.99 27.29 10.76
N ASP A 37 -14.26 27.67 10.62
CA ASP A 37 -15.09 28.14 11.71
C ASP A 37 -15.63 26.93 12.50
N PHE A 38 -14.73 26.35 13.30
CA PHE A 38 -15.03 25.13 14.04
C PHE A 38 -16.08 25.32 15.15
N SER A 39 -16.26 26.54 15.65
CA SER A 39 -17.30 26.85 16.64
C SER A 39 -18.70 26.71 16.03
N THR A 40 -18.92 27.37 14.89
CA THR A 40 -20.18 27.28 14.15
C THR A 40 -20.39 25.86 13.62
N ALA A 41 -19.35 25.22 13.07
CA ALA A 41 -19.43 23.84 12.59
C ALA A 41 -19.89 22.87 13.68
N LEU A 42 -19.33 22.99 14.89
CA LEU A 42 -19.69 22.14 16.04
C LEU A 42 -21.14 22.33 16.47
N SER A 43 -21.60 23.58 16.56
CA SER A 43 -22.98 23.89 16.98
C SER A 43 -24.01 23.36 15.98
N GLU A 44 -23.77 23.59 14.68
CA GLU A 44 -24.65 23.12 13.61
C GLU A 44 -24.62 21.58 13.45
N ALA A 45 -23.43 20.96 13.56
CA ALA A 45 -23.33 19.52 13.52
C ALA A 45 -24.05 18.84 14.70
N ARG A 46 -23.96 19.43 15.92
CA ARG A 46 -24.72 18.92 17.08
C ARG A 46 -26.21 19.05 16.87
N ARG A 47 -26.66 20.18 16.32
CA ARG A 47 -28.09 20.42 16.04
C ARG A 47 -28.62 19.39 15.05
N ALA A 48 -27.91 19.19 13.94
CA ALA A 48 -28.30 18.26 12.88
C ALA A 48 -28.22 16.78 13.32
N ALA A 49 -27.17 16.40 14.06
CA ALA A 49 -27.06 15.06 14.64
C ALA A 49 -28.18 14.77 15.67
N GLY A 50 -28.55 15.78 16.50
CA GLY A 50 -29.69 15.71 17.40
C GLY A 50 -31.03 15.56 16.68
N ALA A 51 -31.15 16.06 15.46
CA ALA A 51 -32.27 15.82 14.56
C ALA A 51 -32.21 14.49 13.80
N GLY A 52 -31.18 13.69 14.02
CA GLY A 52 -31.02 12.34 13.45
C GLY A 52 -30.21 12.25 12.17
N ASP A 53 -29.53 13.32 11.71
CA ASP A 53 -28.67 13.23 10.52
C ASP A 53 -27.36 12.46 10.84
N PRO A 54 -27.14 11.27 10.27
CA PRO A 54 -25.98 10.46 10.56
C PRO A 54 -24.69 11.00 9.95
N ARG A 55 -24.75 11.86 8.92
CA ARG A 55 -23.59 12.54 8.33
C ARG A 55 -23.00 13.56 9.31
N SER A 56 -23.88 14.26 10.05
CA SER A 56 -23.48 15.17 11.12
C SER A 56 -22.81 14.43 12.27
N SER A 57 -23.22 13.20 12.55
CA SER A 57 -22.50 12.34 13.51
C SER A 57 -21.09 11.99 12.99
N LEU A 58 -20.90 11.70 11.70
CA LEU A 58 -19.57 11.49 11.16
C LEU A 58 -18.68 12.74 11.33
N LEU A 59 -19.22 13.93 11.03
CA LEU A 59 -18.50 15.19 11.19
C LEU A 59 -18.12 15.44 12.66
N LEU A 60 -19.05 15.25 13.59
CA LEU A 60 -18.76 15.36 15.03
C LEU A 60 -17.66 14.40 15.46
N GLY A 61 -17.70 13.15 15.01
CA GLY A 61 -16.65 12.18 15.27
C GLY A 61 -15.28 12.68 14.81
N ALA A 62 -15.20 13.26 13.61
CA ALA A 62 -13.96 13.85 13.10
C ALA A 62 -13.50 15.06 13.93
N MET A 63 -14.41 15.92 14.35
CA MET A 63 -14.12 17.10 15.17
C MET A 63 -13.60 16.70 16.56
N TYR A 64 -14.23 15.72 17.23
CA TYR A 64 -13.74 15.18 18.49
C TYR A 64 -12.39 14.46 18.34
N GLN A 65 -12.20 13.72 17.26
CA GLN A 65 -10.91 13.05 16.98
C GLN A 65 -9.75 14.03 16.85
N ALA A 66 -10.01 15.16 16.19
CA ALA A 66 -8.98 16.16 15.85
C ALA A 66 -8.88 17.31 16.86
N GLY A 67 -9.82 17.43 17.82
CA GLY A 67 -9.88 18.57 18.75
C GLY A 67 -10.26 19.88 18.07
N GLN A 68 -11.13 19.82 17.06
CA GLN A 68 -11.53 20.98 16.27
C GLN A 68 -12.82 21.60 16.81
N GLY A 69 -12.72 22.77 17.43
CA GLY A 69 -13.84 23.47 18.06
C GLY A 69 -14.30 22.86 19.39
N VAL A 70 -13.67 21.76 19.81
CA VAL A 70 -13.91 21.03 21.04
C VAL A 70 -12.60 20.37 21.49
N GLU A 71 -12.44 20.07 22.76
CA GLU A 71 -11.31 19.28 23.23
C GLU A 71 -11.31 17.87 22.60
N ALA A 72 -10.11 17.39 22.24
CA ALA A 72 -9.99 16.09 21.62
C ALA A 72 -10.41 14.96 22.54
N ASP A 73 -11.34 14.13 22.10
CA ASP A 73 -11.88 12.98 22.83
C ASP A 73 -12.12 11.81 21.88
N GLN A 74 -11.23 10.83 21.92
CA GLN A 74 -11.31 9.67 21.05
C GLN A 74 -12.53 8.77 21.38
N THR A 75 -12.98 8.74 22.62
CA THR A 75 -14.15 7.95 23.02
C THR A 75 -15.43 8.54 22.45
N GLN A 76 -15.58 9.87 22.54
CA GLN A 76 -16.68 10.58 21.90
C GLN A 76 -16.63 10.42 20.37
N ALA A 77 -15.43 10.50 19.77
CA ALA A 77 -15.27 10.30 18.33
C ALA A 77 -15.81 8.93 17.88
N VAL A 78 -15.45 7.86 18.60
CA VAL A 78 -15.93 6.50 18.30
C VAL A 78 -17.44 6.39 18.45
N SER A 79 -18.02 6.93 19.52
CA SER A 79 -19.47 6.91 19.73
C SER A 79 -20.23 7.59 18.57
N HIS A 80 -19.71 8.71 18.10
CA HIS A 80 -20.28 9.41 16.94
C HIS A 80 -20.09 8.64 15.64
N TYR A 81 -18.93 7.97 15.43
CA TYR A 81 -18.73 7.11 14.28
C TYR A 81 -19.65 5.89 14.27
N GLU A 82 -19.92 5.28 15.45
CA GLU A 82 -20.88 4.19 15.58
C GLU A 82 -22.31 4.64 15.21
N THR A 83 -22.70 5.83 15.64
CA THR A 83 -23.98 6.43 15.27
C THR A 83 -24.08 6.65 13.76
N ALA A 84 -23.03 7.21 13.16
CA ALA A 84 -22.96 7.42 11.72
C ALA A 84 -22.99 6.10 10.92
N ALA A 85 -22.28 5.07 11.38
CA ALA A 85 -22.27 3.75 10.76
C ALA A 85 -23.64 3.05 10.83
N LYS A 86 -24.35 3.15 11.97
CA LYS A 86 -25.73 2.69 12.13
C LYS A 86 -26.67 3.39 11.15
N GLY A 87 -26.44 4.67 10.88
CA GLY A 87 -27.17 5.46 9.89
C GLY A 87 -26.70 5.23 8.44
N GLY A 88 -25.79 4.28 8.19
CA GLY A 88 -25.37 3.88 6.84
C GLY A 88 -24.31 4.80 6.20
N VAL A 89 -23.68 5.69 6.96
CA VAL A 89 -22.63 6.57 6.43
C VAL A 89 -21.35 5.77 6.17
N ILE A 90 -20.99 5.64 4.90
CA ILE A 90 -19.91 4.74 4.46
C ILE A 90 -18.57 5.07 5.13
N GLY A 91 -18.17 6.34 5.16
CA GLY A 91 -16.90 6.76 5.75
C GLY A 91 -16.77 6.49 7.27
N ALA A 92 -17.86 6.21 7.97
CA ALA A 92 -17.81 5.85 9.39
C ALA A 92 -17.20 4.46 9.62
N PHE A 93 -17.37 3.53 8.68
CA PHE A 93 -16.79 2.18 8.77
C PHE A 93 -15.25 2.22 8.72
N SER A 94 -14.66 3.04 7.87
CA SER A 94 -13.20 3.23 7.82
C SER A 94 -12.65 3.86 9.10
N LYS A 95 -13.36 4.84 9.68
CA LYS A 95 -12.96 5.45 10.96
C LYS A 95 -13.03 4.46 12.13
N LEU A 96 -14.07 3.64 12.18
CA LEU A 96 -14.17 2.56 13.18
C LEU A 96 -13.09 1.49 13.00
N ALA A 97 -12.80 1.10 11.76
CA ALA A 97 -11.69 0.17 11.48
C ALA A 97 -10.36 0.69 12.02
N GLN A 98 -10.06 1.98 11.82
CA GLN A 98 -8.88 2.63 12.36
C GLN A 98 -8.89 2.67 13.90
N ALA A 99 -10.00 3.05 14.52
CA ALA A 99 -10.14 3.17 15.96
C ALA A 99 -9.89 1.83 16.65
N TYR A 100 -10.56 0.75 16.20
CA TYR A 100 -10.39 -0.59 16.77
C TYR A 100 -9.01 -1.19 16.47
N SER A 101 -8.41 -0.90 15.31
CA SER A 101 -7.06 -1.36 14.98
C SER A 101 -5.98 -0.76 15.89
N ARG A 102 -6.13 0.52 16.25
CA ARG A 102 -5.16 1.26 17.05
C ARG A 102 -5.45 1.24 18.55
N GLY A 103 -6.69 0.93 18.95
CA GLY A 103 -7.15 1.11 20.31
C GLY A 103 -7.39 2.58 20.68
N ALA A 104 -7.81 3.40 19.71
CA ALA A 104 -8.06 4.82 19.91
C ALA A 104 -9.51 5.07 20.34
N GLY A 105 -9.72 5.44 21.60
CA GLY A 105 -11.04 5.66 22.20
C GLY A 105 -11.82 4.38 22.53
N VAL A 106 -11.29 3.22 22.16
CA VAL A 106 -11.82 1.87 22.45
C VAL A 106 -10.67 0.91 22.71
N ALA A 107 -10.96 -0.21 23.37
CA ALA A 107 -9.97 -1.29 23.44
C ALA A 107 -9.63 -1.78 22.04
N ARG A 108 -8.34 -2.05 21.80
CA ARG A 108 -7.89 -2.63 20.54
C ARG A 108 -8.60 -3.96 20.30
N ASP A 109 -9.24 -4.08 19.15
CA ASP A 109 -9.98 -5.28 18.74
C ASP A 109 -9.78 -5.49 17.24
N ARG A 110 -8.91 -6.44 16.91
CA ARG A 110 -8.52 -6.72 15.53
C ARG A 110 -9.69 -7.28 14.71
N GLU A 111 -10.51 -8.14 15.30
CA GLU A 111 -11.62 -8.77 14.59
C GLU A 111 -12.68 -7.72 14.20
N LYS A 112 -13.00 -6.82 15.12
CA LYS A 112 -13.88 -5.68 14.80
C LYS A 112 -13.24 -4.77 13.76
N ALA A 113 -11.95 -4.48 13.87
CA ALA A 113 -11.26 -3.65 12.88
C ALA A 113 -11.37 -4.26 11.47
N LEU A 114 -11.14 -5.58 11.32
CA LEU A 114 -11.31 -6.29 10.05
C LEU A 114 -12.75 -6.30 9.57
N ALA A 115 -13.73 -6.54 10.46
CA ALA A 115 -15.13 -6.55 10.10
C ALA A 115 -15.58 -5.18 9.55
N TYR A 116 -15.18 -4.08 10.20
CA TYR A 116 -15.46 -2.73 9.73
C TYR A 116 -14.74 -2.40 8.42
N ALA A 117 -13.45 -2.77 8.28
CA ALA A 117 -12.69 -2.52 7.07
C ALA A 117 -13.26 -3.30 5.86
N ARG A 118 -13.63 -4.58 6.05
CA ARG A 118 -14.32 -5.37 5.01
C ARG A 118 -15.68 -4.77 4.64
N ARG A 119 -16.42 -4.27 5.63
CA ARG A 119 -17.70 -3.60 5.36
C ARG A 119 -17.50 -2.32 4.54
N ALA A 120 -16.52 -1.51 4.88
CA ALA A 120 -16.15 -0.31 4.12
C ALA A 120 -15.76 -0.68 2.66
N ALA A 121 -14.93 -1.71 2.48
CA ALA A 121 -14.53 -2.21 1.17
C ALA A 121 -15.71 -2.70 0.32
N GLN A 122 -16.65 -3.45 0.92
CA GLN A 122 -17.89 -3.90 0.25
C GLN A 122 -18.75 -2.73 -0.23
N LEU A 123 -18.73 -1.61 0.49
CA LEU A 123 -19.45 -0.39 0.15
C LEU A 123 -18.67 0.53 -0.81
N GLY A 124 -17.47 0.14 -1.23
CA GLY A 124 -16.64 0.89 -2.16
C GLY A 124 -15.89 2.07 -1.55
N ASP A 125 -15.70 2.07 -0.23
CA ASP A 125 -14.90 3.10 0.45
C ASP A 125 -13.40 2.87 0.21
N LEU A 126 -12.75 3.85 -0.44
CA LEU A 126 -11.34 3.76 -0.80
C LEU A 126 -10.43 3.73 0.42
N GLU A 127 -10.71 4.56 1.41
CA GLU A 127 -9.95 4.64 2.66
C GLU A 127 -10.07 3.32 3.44
N GLY A 128 -11.29 2.82 3.64
CA GLY A 128 -11.53 1.57 4.37
C GLY A 128 -10.96 0.34 3.64
N THR A 129 -11.00 0.33 2.31
CA THR A 129 -10.36 -0.72 1.51
C THR A 129 -8.84 -0.69 1.68
N PHE A 130 -8.22 0.50 1.67
CA PHE A 130 -6.80 0.63 1.98
C PHE A 130 -6.48 0.17 3.40
N PHE A 131 -7.29 0.56 4.40
CA PHE A 131 -7.08 0.09 5.78
C PHE A 131 -7.25 -1.42 5.94
N LEU A 132 -8.13 -2.06 5.17
CA LEU A 132 -8.19 -3.52 5.11
C LEU A 132 -6.83 -4.11 4.71
N SER A 133 -6.23 -3.59 3.66
CA SER A 133 -4.87 -3.97 3.25
C SER A 133 -3.85 -3.78 4.39
N VAL A 134 -3.88 -2.63 5.07
CA VAL A 134 -2.95 -2.32 6.18
C VAL A 134 -3.12 -3.29 7.35
N ILE A 135 -4.35 -3.55 7.79
CA ILE A 135 -4.64 -4.45 8.93
C ILE A 135 -4.21 -5.88 8.61
N LEU A 136 -4.48 -6.36 7.40
CA LEU A 136 -4.08 -7.69 6.94
C LEU A 136 -2.56 -7.79 6.80
N THR A 137 -1.92 -6.77 6.23
CA THR A 137 -0.45 -6.75 6.09
C THR A 137 0.26 -6.66 7.44
N ALA A 138 -0.32 -6.03 8.47
CA ALA A 138 0.26 -5.98 9.80
C ALA A 138 0.44 -7.39 10.44
N GLU A 139 -0.29 -8.40 9.97
CA GLU A 139 -0.03 -9.80 10.37
C GLU A 139 1.31 -10.31 9.84
N TYR A 140 1.72 -9.86 8.66
CA TYR A 140 3.05 -10.20 8.13
C TYR A 140 4.15 -9.51 8.90
N LEU A 141 3.90 -8.28 9.39
CA LEU A 141 4.84 -7.57 10.25
C LEU A 141 5.00 -8.22 11.62
N GLY A 142 4.18 -9.21 11.97
CA GLY A 142 4.41 -10.09 13.11
C GLY A 142 5.67 -10.95 13.01
N TYR A 143 6.38 -10.92 11.87
CA TYR A 143 7.72 -11.48 11.75
C TYR A 143 8.81 -10.56 12.32
N LEU A 144 8.49 -9.32 12.68
CA LEU A 144 9.41 -8.44 13.38
C LEU A 144 9.50 -8.87 14.86
N ASP A 145 10.71 -8.86 15.40
CA ASP A 145 10.93 -9.02 16.83
C ASP A 145 10.38 -7.79 17.61
N PRO A 146 10.29 -7.86 18.94
CA PRO A 146 9.86 -6.71 19.75
C PRO A 146 10.71 -5.43 19.55
N GLY A 147 11.93 -5.56 19.05
CA GLY A 147 12.82 -4.45 18.70
C GLY A 147 12.65 -3.93 17.28
N GLY A 148 11.69 -4.48 16.53
CA GLY A 148 11.41 -4.08 15.14
C GLY A 148 12.39 -4.63 14.11
N LYS A 149 13.26 -5.58 14.49
CA LYS A 149 14.16 -6.27 13.54
C LYS A 149 13.45 -7.46 12.90
N PRO A 150 13.76 -7.78 11.63
CA PRO A 150 13.22 -8.96 10.99
C PRO A 150 13.55 -10.24 11.77
N ASP A 151 12.51 -11.05 12.04
CA ASP A 151 12.68 -12.42 12.51
C ASP A 151 12.82 -13.32 11.28
N ASP A 152 14.07 -13.58 10.88
CA ASP A 152 14.39 -14.36 9.68
C ASP A 152 13.69 -15.72 9.65
N LYS A 153 13.50 -16.36 10.80
CA LYS A 153 12.82 -17.65 10.87
C LYS A 153 11.35 -17.52 10.50
N LYS A 154 10.65 -16.54 11.04
CA LYS A 154 9.24 -16.26 10.69
C LYS A 154 9.11 -15.80 9.24
N TYR A 155 10.02 -14.96 8.78
CA TYR A 155 10.08 -14.51 7.39
C TYR A 155 10.14 -15.70 6.43
N TRP A 156 11.07 -16.63 6.61
CA TRP A 156 11.20 -17.82 5.77
C TRP A 156 10.06 -18.83 5.92
N GLN A 157 9.44 -18.92 7.09
CA GLN A 157 8.20 -19.70 7.26
C GLN A 157 7.04 -19.14 6.44
N LEU A 158 6.91 -17.81 6.36
CA LEU A 158 5.90 -17.17 5.51
C LEU A 158 6.16 -17.44 4.02
N ALA A 159 7.41 -17.32 3.57
CA ALA A 159 7.80 -17.60 2.20
C ALA A 159 7.50 -19.06 1.77
N GLY A 160 7.68 -20.00 2.69
CA GLY A 160 7.45 -21.43 2.44
C GLY A 160 6.00 -21.89 2.54
N ARG A 161 5.04 -21.02 2.91
CA ARG A 161 3.63 -21.42 2.98
C ARG A 161 3.05 -21.76 1.60
N PRO A 162 2.25 -22.84 1.49
CA PRO A 162 1.55 -23.18 0.26
C PRO A 162 0.67 -22.01 -0.22
N LEU A 163 0.51 -21.88 -1.53
CA LEU A 163 -0.34 -20.82 -2.12
C LEU A 163 -1.78 -20.85 -1.58
N SER A 164 -2.31 -22.05 -1.30
CA SER A 164 -3.65 -22.25 -0.71
C SER A 164 -3.81 -21.61 0.68
N GLU A 165 -2.72 -21.43 1.41
CA GLU A 165 -2.71 -20.84 2.76
C GLU A 165 -2.42 -19.34 2.73
N ARG A 166 -2.19 -18.77 1.56
CA ARG A 166 -1.85 -17.35 1.37
C ARG A 166 -3.06 -16.48 0.97
N GLY A 167 -4.27 -16.90 1.35
CA GLY A 167 -5.50 -16.16 1.03
C GLY A 167 -5.54 -14.75 1.63
N ILE A 168 -5.00 -14.56 2.83
CA ILE A 168 -4.87 -13.25 3.49
C ILE A 168 -3.94 -12.34 2.66
N ASP A 169 -2.84 -12.87 2.12
CA ASP A 169 -1.89 -12.15 1.28
C ASP A 169 -2.58 -11.63 0.03
N THR A 170 -3.40 -12.46 -0.58
CA THR A 170 -4.21 -12.10 -1.75
C THR A 170 -5.23 -11.03 -1.42
N GLU A 171 -5.98 -11.18 -0.32
CA GLU A 171 -6.98 -10.18 0.11
C GLU A 171 -6.31 -8.82 0.40
N ALA A 172 -5.18 -8.83 1.11
CA ALA A 172 -4.43 -7.61 1.44
C ALA A 172 -3.95 -6.87 0.17
N ARG A 173 -3.43 -7.62 -0.80
CA ARG A 173 -2.96 -7.03 -2.07
C ARG A 173 -4.09 -6.55 -2.95
N ASP A 174 -5.15 -7.34 -3.07
CA ASP A 174 -6.31 -6.96 -3.87
C ASP A 174 -6.94 -5.67 -3.32
N ALA A 175 -7.04 -5.54 -2.00
CA ALA A 175 -7.52 -4.32 -1.35
C ALA A 175 -6.60 -3.12 -1.64
N LEU A 176 -5.26 -3.31 -1.57
CA LEU A 176 -4.30 -2.26 -1.91
C LEU A 176 -4.40 -1.86 -3.38
N TYR A 177 -4.38 -2.83 -4.29
CA TYR A 177 -4.40 -2.60 -5.74
C TYR A 177 -5.70 -1.93 -6.17
N TRP A 178 -6.83 -2.39 -5.67
CA TRP A 178 -8.12 -1.78 -5.97
C TRP A 178 -8.20 -0.32 -5.50
N SER A 179 -7.79 -0.04 -4.27
CA SER A 179 -7.83 1.31 -3.72
C SER A 179 -6.87 2.26 -4.46
N ALA A 180 -5.68 1.78 -4.82
CA ALA A 180 -4.69 2.54 -5.59
C ALA A 180 -5.17 2.82 -7.03
N ASP A 181 -5.77 1.83 -7.68
CA ASP A 181 -6.30 1.96 -9.06
C ASP A 181 -7.44 2.98 -9.14
N LYS A 182 -8.24 3.07 -8.08
CA LYS A 182 -9.29 4.09 -7.90
C LYS A 182 -8.77 5.46 -7.47
N GLY A 183 -7.45 5.60 -7.27
CA GLY A 183 -6.80 6.89 -7.03
C GLY A 183 -6.68 7.31 -5.57
N TYR A 184 -6.82 6.40 -4.60
CA TYR A 184 -6.58 6.76 -3.20
C TYR A 184 -5.08 7.03 -2.96
N PRO A 185 -4.67 8.25 -2.53
CA PRO A 185 -3.27 8.67 -2.58
C PRO A 185 -2.31 7.80 -1.75
N LEU A 186 -2.73 7.41 -0.53
CA LEU A 186 -1.90 6.55 0.33
C LEU A 186 -1.75 5.13 -0.25
N ALA A 187 -2.80 4.59 -0.88
CA ALA A 187 -2.73 3.31 -1.55
C ALA A 187 -1.82 3.37 -2.78
N MET A 188 -1.92 4.43 -3.58
CA MET A 188 -1.04 4.66 -4.74
C MET A 188 0.43 4.71 -4.32
N MET A 189 0.75 5.45 -3.27
CA MET A 189 2.10 5.54 -2.72
C MET A 189 2.60 4.18 -2.23
N THR A 190 1.80 3.50 -1.42
CA THR A 190 2.15 2.18 -0.86
C THR A 190 2.35 1.14 -1.95
N MET A 191 1.46 1.13 -2.96
CA MET A 191 1.56 0.25 -4.11
C MET A 191 2.82 0.53 -4.94
N ALA A 192 3.15 1.80 -5.19
CA ALA A 192 4.36 2.16 -5.92
C ALA A 192 5.64 1.72 -5.18
N LEU A 193 5.68 1.88 -3.85
CA LEU A 193 6.77 1.38 -3.01
C LEU A 193 6.89 -0.15 -3.08
N ASN A 194 5.77 -0.86 -2.97
CA ASN A 194 5.76 -2.31 -3.06
C ASN A 194 6.24 -2.80 -4.45
N MET A 195 5.82 -2.15 -5.53
CA MET A 195 6.25 -2.49 -6.89
C MET A 195 7.73 -2.16 -7.15
N GLY A 196 8.26 -1.13 -6.50
CA GLY A 196 9.68 -0.81 -6.53
C GLY A 196 10.56 -1.89 -5.87
N GLY A 197 10.02 -2.58 -4.86
CA GLY A 197 10.69 -3.67 -4.14
C GLY A 197 10.35 -5.07 -4.63
N SER A 198 9.22 -5.29 -5.32
CA SER A 198 8.74 -6.63 -5.68
C SER A 198 8.87 -6.93 -7.17
N ILE A 199 9.05 -8.23 -7.47
CA ILE A 199 9.19 -8.75 -8.83
C ILE A 199 7.80 -9.14 -9.35
N GLY A 200 7.50 -8.75 -10.59
CA GLY A 200 6.26 -9.11 -11.26
C GLY A 200 6.16 -8.47 -12.64
N ASP A 201 5.35 -9.08 -13.49
CA ASP A 201 5.18 -8.62 -14.86
C ASP A 201 4.63 -7.18 -14.91
N GLY A 202 5.36 -6.29 -15.56
CA GLY A 202 4.97 -4.90 -15.75
C GLY A 202 5.01 -4.00 -14.51
N ASN A 203 5.54 -4.48 -13.37
CA ASN A 203 5.60 -3.70 -12.13
C ASN A 203 6.34 -2.37 -12.28
N ARG A 204 7.47 -2.33 -12.99
CA ARG A 204 8.21 -1.08 -13.24
C ARG A 204 7.35 -0.04 -13.95
N LYS A 205 6.63 -0.44 -15.00
CA LYS A 205 5.72 0.45 -15.75
C LYS A 205 4.56 0.95 -14.90
N ARG A 206 3.94 0.04 -14.10
CA ARG A 206 2.86 0.42 -13.18
C ARG A 206 3.35 1.36 -12.09
N MET A 207 4.50 1.07 -11.48
CA MET A 207 5.14 1.95 -10.49
C MET A 207 5.37 3.35 -11.06
N GLN A 208 5.95 3.45 -12.27
CA GLN A 208 6.20 4.73 -12.91
C GLN A 208 4.90 5.48 -13.19
N ALA A 209 3.87 4.80 -13.70
CA ALA A 209 2.56 5.40 -13.93
C ALA A 209 1.89 5.92 -12.65
N LEU A 210 2.09 5.25 -11.50
CA LEU A 210 1.62 5.74 -10.21
C LEU A 210 2.41 6.97 -9.76
N ILE A 211 3.73 6.95 -9.90
CA ILE A 211 4.61 8.09 -9.57
C ILE A 211 4.22 9.33 -10.39
N ASP A 212 3.98 9.15 -11.67
CA ASP A 212 3.61 10.24 -12.58
C ASP A 212 2.23 10.87 -12.27
N LYS A 213 1.33 10.10 -11.66
CA LYS A 213 0.01 10.58 -11.19
C LYS A 213 0.08 11.32 -9.85
N MET A 214 1.19 11.30 -9.14
CA MET A 214 1.36 11.95 -7.84
C MET A 214 2.07 13.31 -8.00
N PRO A 215 1.36 14.44 -8.10
CA PRO A 215 1.91 15.73 -8.57
C PRO A 215 2.96 16.36 -7.64
N ASN A 216 3.02 15.96 -6.38
CA ASN A 216 3.98 16.47 -5.38
C ASN A 216 4.70 15.32 -4.69
N ASN A 217 5.30 14.42 -5.48
CA ASN A 217 6.01 13.26 -4.95
C ASN A 217 7.29 13.71 -4.21
N SER A 218 7.15 14.00 -2.93
CA SER A 218 8.27 14.33 -2.04
C SER A 218 8.87 13.11 -1.31
N TYR A 219 8.47 11.89 -1.67
CA TYR A 219 8.98 10.68 -1.04
C TYR A 219 10.32 10.25 -1.67
N PRO A 220 11.46 10.36 -0.95
CA PRO A 220 12.80 10.07 -1.51
C PRO A 220 12.93 8.66 -2.07
N ALA A 221 12.29 7.66 -1.44
CA ALA A 221 12.33 6.26 -1.91
C ALA A 221 11.66 6.11 -3.28
N LEU A 222 10.51 6.73 -3.52
CA LEU A 222 9.83 6.67 -4.81
C LEU A 222 10.61 7.42 -5.90
N GLN A 223 11.18 8.57 -5.57
CA GLN A 223 12.06 9.29 -6.49
C GLN A 223 13.27 8.46 -6.88
N ASN A 224 13.86 7.74 -5.91
CA ASN A 224 14.99 6.84 -6.16
C ASN A 224 14.57 5.67 -7.06
N TYR A 225 13.46 5.00 -6.78
CA TYR A 225 12.94 3.92 -7.61
C TYR A 225 12.62 4.37 -9.03
N GLY A 226 12.01 5.55 -9.20
CA GLY A 226 11.75 6.14 -10.51
C GLY A 226 13.04 6.42 -11.28
N ARG A 227 14.08 6.94 -10.62
CA ARG A 227 15.39 7.19 -11.23
C ARG A 227 16.08 5.89 -11.63
N ILE A 228 16.09 4.88 -10.76
CA ILE A 228 16.66 3.56 -11.07
C ILE A 228 15.89 2.93 -12.23
N SER A 229 14.56 2.95 -12.22
CA SER A 229 13.72 2.39 -13.30
C SER A 229 14.05 3.02 -14.66
N LYS A 230 14.14 4.37 -14.72
CA LYS A 230 14.53 5.08 -15.93
C LYS A 230 15.94 4.70 -16.41
N HIS A 231 16.87 4.54 -15.47
CA HIS A 231 18.22 4.07 -15.82
C HIS A 231 18.20 2.65 -16.36
N MET A 232 17.46 1.71 -15.75
CA MET A 232 17.31 0.35 -16.27
C MET A 232 16.77 0.33 -17.69
N ASP A 233 15.82 1.22 -18.03
CA ASP A 233 15.27 1.30 -19.38
C ASP A 233 16.31 1.71 -20.44
N THR A 234 17.40 2.39 -20.02
CA THR A 234 18.53 2.72 -20.92
C THR A 234 19.51 1.56 -21.11
N LEU A 235 19.46 0.53 -20.26
CA LEU A 235 20.40 -0.59 -20.28
C LEU A 235 19.88 -1.79 -21.08
N GLY A 236 18.57 -1.92 -21.25
CA GLY A 236 17.94 -3.03 -21.97
C GLY A 236 16.95 -3.82 -21.12
N ASP A 237 16.76 -5.10 -21.48
CA ASP A 237 15.76 -5.94 -20.82
C ASP A 237 16.26 -6.47 -19.46
N SER A 238 15.41 -6.34 -18.45
CA SER A 238 15.61 -6.94 -17.14
C SER A 238 14.26 -7.24 -16.49
N PHE A 239 14.17 -8.37 -15.81
CA PHE A 239 12.98 -8.76 -15.05
C PHE A 239 13.04 -8.33 -13.57
N THR A 240 14.16 -7.74 -13.14
CA THR A 240 14.34 -7.29 -11.77
C THR A 240 13.47 -6.06 -11.42
N SER A 241 13.11 -5.94 -10.14
CA SER A 241 12.59 -4.68 -9.60
C SER A 241 13.71 -3.65 -9.43
N PRO A 242 13.44 -2.35 -9.30
CA PRO A 242 14.45 -1.34 -9.01
C PRO A 242 15.30 -1.64 -7.78
N GLN A 243 14.70 -2.16 -6.70
CA GLN A 243 15.44 -2.56 -5.50
C GLN A 243 16.37 -3.74 -5.77
N LEU A 244 15.84 -4.82 -6.37
CA LEU A 244 16.63 -6.00 -6.70
C LEU A 244 17.75 -5.70 -7.69
N PHE A 245 17.49 -4.81 -8.65
CA PHE A 245 18.52 -4.34 -9.60
C PHE A 245 19.68 -3.64 -8.85
N PHE A 246 19.35 -2.74 -7.93
CA PHE A 246 20.34 -2.04 -7.11
C PHE A 246 21.17 -3.01 -6.26
N ASP A 247 20.49 -3.95 -5.59
CA ASP A 247 21.14 -4.95 -4.73
C ASP A 247 22.04 -5.89 -5.57
N ALA A 248 21.55 -6.33 -6.72
CA ALA A 248 22.33 -7.18 -7.63
C ALA A 248 23.55 -6.45 -8.18
N GLN A 249 23.43 -5.18 -8.57
CA GLN A 249 24.55 -4.40 -9.09
C GLN A 249 25.68 -4.30 -8.06
N ALA A 250 25.36 -4.05 -6.80
CA ALA A 250 26.36 -3.98 -5.74
C ALA A 250 27.11 -5.33 -5.55
N GLN A 251 26.36 -6.46 -5.61
CA GLN A 251 26.95 -7.79 -5.48
C GLN A 251 27.81 -8.19 -6.68
N GLN A 252 27.45 -7.77 -7.91
CA GLN A 252 28.16 -8.14 -9.13
C GLN A 252 29.39 -7.29 -9.42
N MET A 253 29.63 -6.23 -8.69
CA MET A 253 30.76 -5.31 -8.91
C MET A 253 32.09 -6.02 -8.86
N VAL A 254 32.29 -6.91 -7.89
CA VAL A 254 33.56 -7.69 -7.78
C VAL A 254 33.75 -8.62 -8.98
N ALA A 255 32.67 -9.30 -9.41
CA ALA A 255 32.72 -10.18 -10.57
C ALA A 255 33.04 -9.39 -11.88
N ALA A 256 32.48 -8.20 -12.01
CA ALA A 256 32.76 -7.30 -13.12
C ALA A 256 34.22 -6.83 -13.12
N MET A 257 34.79 -6.46 -11.95
CA MET A 257 36.18 -6.07 -11.81
C MET A 257 37.16 -7.20 -12.13
N LEU A 258 36.86 -8.43 -11.70
CA LEU A 258 37.65 -9.62 -12.07
C LEU A 258 37.72 -9.82 -13.57
N GLN A 259 36.61 -9.67 -14.28
CA GLN A 259 36.53 -9.93 -15.70
C GLN A 259 37.07 -8.79 -16.58
N THR A 260 36.79 -7.53 -16.18
CA THR A 260 37.17 -6.36 -16.98
C THR A 260 38.60 -5.88 -16.66
N CYS A 261 39.00 -5.87 -15.39
CA CYS A 261 40.27 -5.32 -14.93
C CYS A 261 41.27 -6.37 -14.46
N GLY A 262 40.90 -7.65 -14.46
CA GLY A 262 41.81 -8.72 -14.06
C GLY A 262 42.19 -8.69 -12.58
N LEU A 263 41.26 -8.23 -11.74
CA LEU A 263 41.41 -8.14 -10.26
C LEU A 263 41.86 -9.50 -9.72
N ARG A 264 43.01 -9.55 -9.03
CA ARG A 264 43.56 -10.78 -8.42
C ARG A 264 43.38 -10.84 -6.90
N ASP A 265 43.39 -9.67 -6.25
CA ASP A 265 43.20 -9.54 -4.81
C ASP A 265 42.19 -8.42 -4.51
N ARG A 266 41.26 -8.66 -3.55
CA ARG A 266 40.30 -7.66 -3.06
C ARG A 266 40.97 -6.37 -2.57
N LYS A 267 42.20 -6.44 -2.05
CA LYS A 267 42.98 -5.28 -1.61
C LYS A 267 43.37 -4.32 -2.73
N GLU A 268 43.24 -4.76 -3.98
CA GLU A 268 43.52 -3.91 -5.15
C GLU A 268 42.27 -3.18 -5.65
N MET A 269 41.08 -3.48 -5.10
CA MET A 269 39.82 -2.90 -5.59
C MET A 269 39.83 -1.37 -5.59
N ASP A 270 40.35 -0.78 -4.53
CA ASP A 270 40.36 0.69 -4.37
C ASP A 270 41.30 1.41 -5.36
N LYS A 271 42.16 0.66 -6.03
CA LYS A 271 43.13 1.18 -7.01
C LYS A 271 42.63 1.10 -8.45
N LEU A 272 41.55 0.38 -8.71
CA LEU A 272 41.03 0.15 -10.06
C LEU A 272 39.78 1.00 -10.29
N PRO A 273 39.56 1.44 -11.54
CA PRO A 273 38.34 2.15 -11.88
C PRO A 273 37.12 1.20 -11.71
N MET A 274 36.04 1.73 -11.15
CA MET A 274 34.80 0.96 -11.02
C MET A 274 34.22 0.65 -12.38
N PRO A 275 33.94 -0.63 -12.70
CA PRO A 275 33.29 -0.99 -13.96
C PRO A 275 31.92 -0.36 -14.07
N LYS A 276 31.57 0.10 -15.27
CA LYS A 276 30.29 0.69 -15.58
C LYS A 276 29.39 -0.36 -16.22
N LEU A 277 28.21 -0.57 -15.69
CA LEU A 277 27.16 -1.36 -16.33
C LEU A 277 26.64 -0.60 -17.55
N ILE A 278 26.66 -1.24 -18.73
CA ILE A 278 26.30 -0.63 -20.00
C ILE A 278 25.13 -1.31 -20.69
N ALA A 279 24.86 -2.58 -20.38
CA ALA A 279 23.71 -3.29 -20.93
C ALA A 279 23.23 -4.40 -20.01
N THR A 280 21.92 -4.68 -20.07
CA THR A 280 21.27 -5.86 -19.47
C THR A 280 20.46 -6.61 -20.51
N LYS A 281 20.39 -7.94 -20.39
CA LYS A 281 19.60 -8.79 -21.28
C LYS A 281 19.11 -10.01 -20.50
N ILE A 282 17.84 -10.35 -20.64
CA ILE A 282 17.31 -11.63 -20.16
C ILE A 282 17.89 -12.75 -21.03
N THR A 283 18.71 -13.61 -20.45
CA THR A 283 19.35 -14.75 -21.14
C THR A 283 18.51 -16.02 -21.01
N LYS A 284 17.81 -16.18 -19.89
CA LYS A 284 16.77 -17.18 -19.73
C LYS A 284 15.53 -16.53 -19.12
N PRO A 285 14.39 -16.60 -19.80
CA PRO A 285 13.13 -16.06 -19.26
C PRO A 285 12.72 -16.82 -17.98
N VAL A 286 11.78 -16.24 -17.23
CA VAL A 286 11.30 -16.86 -16.00
C VAL A 286 10.71 -18.22 -16.29
N SER A 287 11.24 -19.25 -15.63
CA SER A 287 10.77 -20.63 -15.64
C SER A 287 10.15 -21.01 -14.31
N ASN A 288 9.26 -22.00 -14.29
CA ASN A 288 8.57 -22.47 -13.09
C ASN A 288 7.86 -21.33 -12.33
N ALA A 289 7.35 -20.34 -13.06
CA ALA A 289 6.76 -19.15 -12.49
C ALA A 289 5.46 -19.46 -11.75
N VAL A 290 5.39 -19.05 -10.48
CA VAL A 290 4.17 -19.05 -9.68
C VAL A 290 3.93 -17.63 -9.19
N TYR A 291 2.77 -17.09 -9.50
CA TYR A 291 2.35 -15.77 -9.07
C TYR A 291 1.29 -15.86 -7.97
N LEU A 292 1.31 -14.91 -7.05
CA LEU A 292 0.21 -14.75 -6.11
C LEU A 292 -1.03 -14.26 -6.91
N PRO A 293 -2.15 -15.00 -6.88
CA PRO A 293 -3.33 -14.63 -7.64
C PRO A 293 -3.91 -13.28 -7.18
N SER A 294 -4.50 -12.53 -8.09
CA SER A 294 -5.24 -11.31 -7.80
C SER A 294 -6.61 -11.33 -8.47
N LYS A 295 -7.64 -10.80 -7.78
CA LYS A 295 -8.96 -10.58 -8.35
C LYS A 295 -9.08 -9.23 -9.05
N VAL A 296 -8.07 -8.37 -8.90
CA VAL A 296 -8.01 -7.08 -9.57
C VAL A 296 -7.48 -7.27 -10.99
N ALA A 297 -8.25 -6.86 -11.98
CA ALA A 297 -7.89 -7.05 -13.38
C ALA A 297 -6.52 -6.47 -13.72
N GLY A 298 -5.69 -7.25 -14.39
CA GLY A 298 -4.35 -6.86 -14.80
C GLY A 298 -3.25 -7.01 -13.73
N TYR A 299 -3.56 -7.56 -12.55
CA TYR A 299 -2.60 -7.77 -11.47
C TYR A 299 -2.34 -9.25 -11.12
N ASP A 300 -2.89 -10.17 -11.89
CA ASP A 300 -2.73 -11.63 -11.73
C ASP A 300 -1.26 -12.09 -11.81
N ARG A 301 -0.38 -11.32 -12.47
CA ARG A 301 1.06 -11.57 -12.57
C ARG A 301 1.94 -10.49 -11.92
N ALA A 302 1.36 -9.67 -11.05
CA ALA A 302 2.07 -8.57 -10.42
C ALA A 302 2.97 -8.98 -9.24
N TYR A 303 2.92 -10.26 -8.79
CA TYR A 303 3.70 -10.69 -7.64
C TYR A 303 4.21 -12.12 -7.81
N LEU A 304 5.48 -12.26 -8.19
CA LEU A 304 6.14 -13.54 -8.36
C LEU A 304 6.54 -14.10 -7.00
N ILE A 305 6.13 -15.34 -6.69
CA ILE A 305 6.48 -16.05 -5.45
C ILE A 305 7.38 -17.25 -5.66
N ALA A 306 7.41 -17.81 -6.87
CA ALA A 306 8.38 -18.82 -7.26
C ALA A 306 8.74 -18.67 -8.73
N GLY A 307 9.94 -19.08 -9.09
CA GLY A 307 10.47 -19.04 -10.45
C GLY A 307 11.94 -18.70 -10.47
N ASP A 308 12.59 -19.11 -11.56
CA ASP A 308 14.01 -18.91 -11.81
C ASP A 308 14.21 -18.22 -13.14
N TRP A 309 15.17 -17.30 -13.22
CA TRP A 309 15.57 -16.67 -14.48
C TRP A 309 17.05 -16.31 -14.48
N GLU A 310 17.58 -16.00 -15.66
CA GLU A 310 18.97 -15.55 -15.80
C GLU A 310 19.04 -14.27 -16.61
N GLU A 311 19.94 -13.39 -16.20
CA GLU A 311 20.26 -12.16 -16.92
C GLU A 311 21.77 -12.07 -17.19
N GLY A 312 22.15 -11.60 -18.37
CA GLY A 312 23.50 -11.20 -18.72
C GLY A 312 23.65 -9.70 -18.51
N TRP A 313 24.54 -9.28 -17.62
CA TRP A 313 24.85 -7.88 -17.36
C TRP A 313 26.24 -7.56 -17.90
N THR A 314 26.30 -6.65 -18.87
CA THR A 314 27.53 -6.28 -19.56
C THR A 314 28.14 -5.03 -18.95
N TYR A 315 29.37 -5.18 -18.53
CA TYR A 315 30.17 -4.12 -17.91
C TYR A 315 31.33 -3.73 -18.81
N THR A 316 31.74 -2.46 -18.73
CA THR A 316 33.00 -1.96 -19.31
C THR A 316 33.88 -1.41 -18.19
N GLY A 317 35.18 -1.70 -18.27
CA GLY A 317 36.21 -1.23 -17.34
C GLY A 317 37.59 -1.66 -17.78
N CYS A 318 38.62 -0.86 -17.46
CA CYS A 318 40.00 -1.15 -17.85
C CYS A 318 40.17 -1.54 -19.32
N ASP A 319 39.51 -0.78 -20.22
CA ASP A 319 39.50 -0.97 -21.69
C ASP A 319 38.98 -2.33 -22.19
N LYS A 320 38.23 -3.03 -21.32
CA LYS A 320 37.61 -4.31 -21.63
C LYS A 320 36.11 -4.30 -21.36
N THR A 321 35.42 -5.14 -22.08
CA THR A 321 33.98 -5.40 -21.86
C THR A 321 33.80 -6.87 -21.48
N ALA A 322 32.97 -7.12 -20.49
CA ALA A 322 32.66 -8.46 -20.02
C ALA A 322 31.18 -8.57 -19.64
N THR A 323 30.59 -9.75 -19.80
CA THR A 323 29.23 -10.05 -19.41
C THR A 323 29.21 -11.01 -18.24
N VAL A 324 28.62 -10.59 -17.11
CA VAL A 324 28.40 -11.41 -15.93
C VAL A 324 27.01 -12.04 -16.05
N THR A 325 26.94 -13.36 -15.99
CA THR A 325 25.64 -14.08 -15.91
C THR A 325 25.18 -14.16 -14.47
N ILE A 326 23.96 -13.72 -14.21
CA ILE A 326 23.34 -13.67 -12.90
C ILE A 326 22.12 -14.56 -12.91
N LYS A 327 22.04 -15.48 -11.94
CA LYS A 327 20.88 -16.34 -11.71
C LYS A 327 20.06 -15.78 -10.56
N PHE A 328 18.77 -15.71 -10.78
CA PHE A 328 17.79 -15.25 -9.80
C PHE A 328 16.81 -16.37 -9.49
N THR A 329 16.47 -16.54 -8.22
CA THR A 329 15.42 -17.43 -7.76
C THR A 329 14.49 -16.65 -6.86
N ALA A 330 13.20 -16.57 -7.20
CA ALA A 330 12.20 -15.89 -6.40
C ALA A 330 12.16 -16.42 -4.96
N ASP A 331 12.04 -15.52 -3.98
CA ASP A 331 12.18 -15.84 -2.54
C ASP A 331 10.84 -16.16 -1.84
N GLY A 332 9.73 -16.11 -2.58
CA GLY A 332 8.38 -16.30 -2.05
C GLY A 332 7.74 -15.05 -1.44
N LEU A 333 8.48 -13.96 -1.32
CA LEU A 333 8.05 -12.70 -0.69
C LEU A 333 8.15 -11.49 -1.62
N GLY A 334 8.35 -11.74 -2.91
CA GLY A 334 8.42 -10.72 -3.95
C GLY A 334 9.83 -10.25 -4.29
N GLY A 335 10.84 -10.68 -3.54
CA GLY A 335 12.25 -10.55 -3.86
C GLY A 335 12.83 -11.77 -4.56
N ALA A 336 14.16 -11.82 -4.67
CA ALA A 336 14.86 -13.01 -5.15
C ALA A 336 16.22 -13.19 -4.49
N ARG A 337 16.65 -14.44 -4.43
CA ARG A 337 18.05 -14.80 -4.16
C ARG A 337 18.86 -14.60 -5.43
N ILE A 338 20.06 -14.07 -5.27
CA ILE A 338 21.00 -13.77 -6.37
C ILE A 338 22.18 -14.72 -6.27
N VAL A 339 22.49 -15.41 -7.37
CA VAL A 339 23.67 -16.28 -7.49
C VAL A 339 24.42 -15.93 -8.76
N SER A 340 25.70 -15.54 -8.63
CA SER A 340 26.58 -15.38 -9.80
C SER A 340 27.44 -16.62 -10.02
N GLU A 341 27.69 -16.96 -11.26
CA GLU A 341 28.46 -18.18 -11.60
C GLU A 341 29.91 -18.19 -11.05
N GLN A 342 30.47 -17.03 -10.73
CA GLN A 342 31.83 -16.94 -10.19
C GLN A 342 31.94 -17.20 -8.70
N THR A 343 30.84 -17.11 -7.92
CA THR A 343 30.86 -17.49 -6.49
C THR A 343 31.02 -19.00 -6.28
N MET A 344 30.80 -19.81 -7.30
CA MET A 344 30.86 -21.28 -7.24
C MET A 344 32.22 -21.90 -7.60
N LYS A 345 33.14 -21.14 -8.21
CA LYS A 345 34.47 -21.64 -8.58
C LYS A 345 35.57 -21.39 -7.55
N GLY A 346 35.26 -20.80 -6.44
CA GLY A 346 36.21 -20.40 -5.38
C GLY A 346 36.00 -21.06 -4.03
N ARG A 347 35.55 -22.33 -4.00
CA ARG A 347 35.60 -23.19 -2.79
C ARG A 347 36.33 -24.47 -3.09
#